data_17f5d1fe2e21c1cafcfdf8bae55110a2
#
_entry.id   17f5d1fe2e21c1cafcfdf8bae55110a2
#
_cell.length_a   1.000
_cell.length_b   1.000
_cell.length_c   1.000
_cell.angle_alpha   90.00
_cell.angle_beta   90.00
_cell.angle_gamma   90.00
#
_symmetry.space_group_name_H-M   'P 1'
#
loop_
_entity.id
_entity.type
_entity.pdbx_description
1 polymer ?
#
loop_
_entity_poly.entity_id
_entity_poly.type
_entity_poly.pdbx_seq_one_letter_code
_entity_poly.pdbx_strand_id
1 'polypeptide(L)'
;MCAVPYLRDRDIRTAEAGESVAEKERKIVAGIRAHYHGVHEAAMGLRATLKTPVPIVAMGHLFTAGGLTMDGDGVRELYIGTLLQVGTDVFPPWIDYLALGHLHIPQPVGGSPFIRYSGSPLPLGFGERGSGKSVVIVEFSGDRKTVRTVAVPRFQELVSLKGDWTCLSREIERLKAGGSTAWLEIVYEGEDIAGDLQARLKESVEGSGLEILRVKNTRVLERVLDGMDTRETLDDLGVTEVFQRCLDAHGVPGEARAALRAAYEEILVFLNEEDPERAKESGP
;
A
#
# COMPACT_ATOMS: atom_id res chain seq x y z
N MET A 1 18.66 -20.56 -3.38
CA MET A 1 17.77 -19.40 -3.08
C MET A 1 16.46 -19.92 -2.50
N CYS A 2 15.98 -19.33 -1.41
CA CYS A 2 14.74 -19.67 -0.72
C CYS A 2 13.70 -18.60 -1.09
N ALA A 3 12.72 -18.92 -1.93
CA ALA A 3 11.68 -18.01 -2.34
C ALA A 3 10.44 -18.23 -1.45
N VAL A 4 10.26 -17.36 -0.45
CA VAL A 4 9.09 -17.39 0.45
C VAL A 4 8.10 -16.33 -0.05
N PRO A 5 6.88 -16.75 -0.45
CA PRO A 5 5.84 -15.81 -0.88
C PRO A 5 5.23 -15.07 0.30
N TYR A 6 4.24 -14.21 0.04
CA TYR A 6 3.37 -13.69 1.11
C TYR A 6 2.68 -14.85 1.82
N LEU A 7 2.84 -14.91 3.13
CA LEU A 7 2.28 -15.96 3.99
C LEU A 7 0.95 -15.47 4.57
N ARG A 8 -0.15 -16.09 4.13
CA ARG A 8 -1.48 -15.79 4.70
C ARG A 8 -1.65 -16.52 6.03
N ASP A 9 -2.51 -16.02 6.88
CA ASP A 9 -2.84 -16.62 8.18
C ASP A 9 -3.04 -18.14 8.07
N ARG A 10 -3.84 -18.60 7.14
CA ARG A 10 -4.16 -20.02 6.92
C ARG A 10 -2.97 -20.87 6.48
N ASP A 11 -1.90 -20.26 5.96
CA ASP A 11 -0.70 -20.97 5.50
C ASP A 11 0.25 -21.27 6.66
N ILE A 12 0.11 -20.55 7.77
CA ILE A 12 1.06 -20.56 8.90
C ILE A 12 0.46 -20.86 10.26
N ARG A 13 -0.87 -20.86 10.41
CA ARG A 13 -1.55 -21.22 11.66
C ARG A 13 -2.94 -21.80 11.41
N THR A 14 -3.47 -22.46 12.44
CA THR A 14 -4.88 -22.85 12.53
C THR A 14 -5.61 -21.88 13.46
N ALA A 15 -6.74 -21.34 13.02
CA ALA A 15 -7.60 -20.50 13.85
C ALA A 15 -8.34 -21.34 14.89
N GLU A 16 -8.50 -20.82 16.11
CA GLU A 16 -9.24 -21.44 17.20
C GLU A 16 -10.40 -20.55 17.65
N ALA A 17 -11.54 -21.14 17.96
CA ALA A 17 -12.71 -20.38 18.44
C ALA A 17 -12.42 -19.73 19.80
N GLY A 18 -12.72 -18.42 19.93
CA GLY A 18 -12.48 -17.67 21.18
C GLY A 18 -11.04 -17.18 21.35
N GLU A 19 -10.21 -17.28 20.32
CA GLU A 19 -8.84 -16.78 20.32
C GLU A 19 -8.80 -15.25 20.48
N SER A 20 -7.98 -14.77 21.42
CA SER A 20 -7.73 -13.34 21.57
C SER A 20 -6.82 -12.80 20.48
N VAL A 21 -6.85 -11.47 20.23
CA VAL A 21 -5.96 -10.79 19.25
C VAL A 21 -4.49 -11.09 19.57
N ALA A 22 -4.09 -11.01 20.83
CA ALA A 22 -2.70 -11.29 21.25
C ALA A 22 -2.28 -12.75 21.03
N GLU A 23 -3.19 -13.71 21.14
CA GLU A 23 -2.93 -15.11 20.82
C GLU A 23 -2.80 -15.32 19.32
N LYS A 24 -3.68 -14.69 18.54
CA LYS A 24 -3.61 -14.67 17.08
C LYS A 24 -2.23 -14.17 16.62
N GLU A 25 -1.80 -13.01 17.11
CA GLU A 25 -0.51 -12.41 16.77
C GLU A 25 0.67 -13.32 17.11
N ARG A 26 0.68 -13.88 18.31
CA ARG A 26 1.74 -14.83 18.72
C ARG A 26 1.80 -16.06 17.81
N LYS A 27 0.65 -16.62 17.41
CA LYS A 27 0.58 -17.77 16.51
C LYS A 27 1.08 -17.42 15.12
N ILE A 28 0.75 -16.23 14.61
CA ILE A 28 1.25 -15.73 13.31
C ILE A 28 2.78 -15.62 13.34
N VAL A 29 3.35 -14.95 14.35
CA VAL A 29 4.81 -14.82 14.50
C VAL A 29 5.50 -16.19 14.61
N ALA A 30 4.94 -17.09 15.40
CA ALA A 30 5.46 -18.45 15.55
C ALA A 30 5.39 -19.23 14.22
N GLY A 31 4.30 -19.10 13.48
CA GLY A 31 4.12 -19.74 12.17
C GLY A 31 5.09 -19.21 11.12
N ILE A 32 5.28 -17.90 11.05
CA ILE A 32 6.29 -17.27 10.17
C ILE A 32 7.68 -17.80 10.51
N ARG A 33 8.04 -17.80 11.79
CA ARG A 33 9.34 -18.33 12.26
C ARG A 33 9.53 -19.80 11.87
N ALA A 34 8.55 -20.65 12.13
CA ALA A 34 8.61 -22.07 11.77
C ALA A 34 8.77 -22.28 10.26
N HIS A 35 8.03 -21.50 9.46
CA HIS A 35 8.12 -21.57 8.00
C HIS A 35 9.54 -21.22 7.50
N TYR A 36 10.12 -20.10 7.94
CA TYR A 36 11.46 -19.68 7.53
C TYR A 36 12.54 -20.68 8.01
N HIS A 37 12.39 -21.25 9.20
CA HIS A 37 13.30 -22.28 9.70
C HIS A 37 13.22 -23.56 8.86
N GLY A 38 12.02 -24.04 8.54
CA GLY A 38 11.86 -25.23 7.69
C GLY A 38 12.44 -25.05 6.28
N VAL A 39 12.19 -23.89 5.65
CA VAL A 39 12.78 -23.55 4.34
C VAL A 39 14.31 -23.48 4.44
N HIS A 40 14.83 -22.90 5.51
CA HIS A 40 16.27 -22.81 5.74
C HIS A 40 16.91 -24.20 5.94
N GLU A 41 16.32 -25.07 6.74
CA GLU A 41 16.79 -26.45 6.94
C GLU A 41 16.85 -27.22 5.64
N ALA A 42 15.82 -27.11 4.79
CA ALA A 42 15.82 -27.70 3.46
C ALA A 42 16.95 -27.16 2.57
N ALA A 43 17.19 -25.84 2.63
CA ALA A 43 18.30 -25.22 1.88
C ALA A 43 19.66 -25.67 2.39
N MET A 44 19.83 -25.84 3.71
CA MET A 44 21.07 -26.36 4.30
C MET A 44 21.32 -27.81 3.88
N GLY A 45 20.29 -28.66 3.90
CA GLY A 45 20.37 -30.02 3.42
C GLY A 45 20.82 -30.09 1.95
N LEU A 46 20.21 -29.26 1.10
CA LEU A 46 20.59 -29.17 -0.30
C LEU A 46 22.03 -28.64 -0.47
N ARG A 47 22.41 -27.59 0.26
CA ARG A 47 23.76 -27.01 0.23
C ARG A 47 24.83 -28.04 0.60
N ALA A 48 24.55 -28.93 1.56
CA ALA A 48 25.49 -29.98 1.96
C ALA A 48 25.80 -31.00 0.85
N THR A 49 24.94 -31.11 -0.16
CA THR A 49 25.20 -32.00 -1.34
C THR A 49 26.05 -31.33 -2.40
N LEU A 50 26.29 -30.03 -2.32
CA LEU A 50 27.06 -29.28 -3.31
C LEU A 50 28.58 -29.43 -3.05
N LYS A 51 29.37 -29.52 -4.12
CA LYS A 51 30.84 -29.62 -4.03
C LYS A 51 31.49 -28.32 -3.54
N THR A 52 30.86 -27.19 -3.77
CA THR A 52 31.34 -25.85 -3.40
C THR A 52 30.32 -25.16 -2.50
N PRO A 53 30.77 -24.59 -1.36
CA PRO A 53 29.86 -23.78 -0.53
C PRO A 53 29.26 -22.64 -1.34
N VAL A 54 27.94 -22.48 -1.25
CA VAL A 54 27.21 -21.38 -1.89
C VAL A 54 26.44 -20.59 -0.83
N PRO A 55 26.27 -19.28 -1.01
CA PRO A 55 25.46 -18.46 -0.09
C PRO A 55 23.98 -18.86 -0.14
N ILE A 56 23.30 -18.71 1.01
CA ILE A 56 21.85 -18.86 1.13
C ILE A 56 21.23 -17.48 1.06
N VAL A 57 20.50 -17.23 -0.03
CA VAL A 57 19.68 -16.03 -0.20
C VAL A 57 18.23 -16.41 0.02
N ALA A 58 17.56 -15.73 0.94
CA ALA A 58 16.12 -15.87 1.14
C ALA A 58 15.38 -14.63 0.66
N MET A 59 14.13 -14.83 0.29
CA MET A 59 13.16 -13.77 -0.06
C MET A 59 11.95 -13.89 0.85
N GLY A 60 11.26 -12.76 1.06
CA GLY A 60 10.03 -12.74 1.83
C GLY A 60 9.19 -11.51 1.53
N HIS A 61 7.89 -11.58 1.84
CA HIS A 61 6.96 -10.47 1.68
C HIS A 61 6.16 -10.30 2.97
N LEU A 62 6.59 -9.39 3.85
CA LEU A 62 5.98 -9.13 5.15
C LEU A 62 6.43 -7.77 5.71
N PHE A 63 5.71 -7.27 6.72
CA PHE A 63 6.09 -6.05 7.44
C PHE A 63 7.00 -6.39 8.61
N THR A 64 8.25 -5.94 8.55
CA THR A 64 9.24 -6.17 9.61
C THR A 64 9.35 -4.98 10.55
N ALA A 65 9.41 -5.25 11.85
CA ALA A 65 9.56 -4.23 12.90
C ALA A 65 10.76 -3.31 12.62
N GLY A 66 10.52 -2.00 12.75
CA GLY A 66 11.49 -0.95 12.43
C GLY A 66 11.53 -0.57 10.95
N GLY A 67 10.68 -1.17 10.10
CA GLY A 67 10.48 -0.70 8.73
C GLY A 67 9.72 0.62 8.69
N LEU A 68 10.15 1.52 7.80
CA LEU A 68 9.51 2.83 7.58
C LEU A 68 8.49 2.74 6.46
N THR A 69 7.35 3.40 6.64
CA THR A 69 6.30 3.61 5.64
C THR A 69 6.10 5.09 5.39
N MET A 70 5.41 5.44 4.33
CA MET A 70 5.02 6.83 4.02
C MET A 70 3.52 6.89 3.76
N ASP A 71 2.85 7.92 4.23
CA ASP A 71 1.44 8.15 3.95
C ASP A 71 1.20 8.25 2.44
N GLY A 72 0.24 7.46 1.95
CA GLY A 72 -0.12 7.43 0.54
C GLY A 72 0.91 6.76 -0.38
N ASP A 73 1.82 5.94 0.16
CA ASP A 73 2.79 5.15 -0.61
C ASP A 73 2.18 3.93 -1.31
N GLY A 74 0.88 3.67 -1.09
CA GLY A 74 0.17 2.54 -1.69
C GLY A 74 0.41 1.21 -0.99
N VAL A 75 1.19 1.18 0.10
CA VAL A 75 1.22 0.04 1.00
C VAL A 75 -0.17 -0.11 1.58
N ARG A 76 -0.88 -1.15 1.20
CA ARG A 76 -2.16 -1.45 1.84
C ARG A 76 -1.91 -1.73 3.32
N GLU A 77 -2.59 -1.01 4.17
CA GLU A 77 -2.83 -1.43 5.54
C GLU A 77 -3.74 -2.67 5.46
N LEU A 78 -3.13 -3.83 5.16
CA LEU A 78 -3.84 -5.09 4.90
C LEU A 78 -4.51 -5.67 6.14
N TYR A 79 -4.34 -5.02 7.29
CA TYR A 79 -5.00 -5.39 8.52
C TYR A 79 -5.49 -4.13 9.23
N ILE A 80 -6.77 -3.83 9.03
CA ILE A 80 -7.54 -2.96 9.92
C ILE A 80 -7.50 -3.66 11.30
N GLY A 81 -6.69 -3.09 12.22
CA GLY A 81 -6.65 -3.55 13.60
C GLY A 81 -5.28 -3.87 14.18
N THR A 82 -4.34 -4.46 13.46
CA THR A 82 -2.95 -4.63 13.92
C THR A 82 -2.01 -4.79 12.74
N LEU A 83 -1.21 -3.77 12.47
CA LEU A 83 0.01 -3.91 11.67
C LEU A 83 0.96 -4.82 12.44
N LEU A 84 0.85 -6.14 12.22
CA LEU A 84 1.76 -7.08 12.86
C LEU A 84 3.16 -6.86 12.33
N GLN A 85 3.94 -6.07 13.06
CA GLN A 85 5.34 -5.90 12.79
C GLN A 85 6.11 -7.10 13.31
N VAL A 86 6.65 -7.88 12.39
CA VAL A 86 7.41 -9.08 12.73
C VAL A 86 8.86 -8.72 13.02
N GLY A 87 9.39 -9.07 14.19
CA GLY A 87 10.80 -8.86 14.52
C GLY A 87 11.73 -9.63 13.58
N THR A 88 12.95 -9.10 13.37
CA THR A 88 13.96 -9.79 12.54
C THR A 88 14.49 -11.09 13.16
N ASP A 89 14.19 -11.34 14.42
CA ASP A 89 14.53 -12.56 15.16
C ASP A 89 13.78 -13.82 14.68
N VAL A 90 12.75 -13.66 13.85
CA VAL A 90 12.06 -14.79 13.22
C VAL A 90 12.88 -15.45 12.13
N PHE A 91 13.84 -14.73 11.55
CA PHE A 91 14.67 -15.24 10.47
C PHE A 91 15.89 -16.01 10.99
N PRO A 92 16.24 -17.15 10.38
CA PRO A 92 17.45 -17.87 10.73
C PRO A 92 18.70 -17.01 10.57
N PRO A 93 19.62 -16.98 11.56
CA PRO A 93 20.78 -16.07 11.56
C PRO A 93 21.82 -16.37 10.48
N TRP A 94 21.80 -17.54 9.87
CA TRP A 94 22.72 -17.98 8.83
C TRP A 94 22.20 -17.83 7.39
N ILE A 95 21.13 -17.05 7.21
CA ILE A 95 20.78 -16.54 5.90
C ILE A 95 21.81 -15.46 5.52
N ASP A 96 22.48 -15.64 4.39
CA ASP A 96 23.55 -14.72 3.97
C ASP A 96 23.00 -13.38 3.51
N TYR A 97 21.81 -13.39 2.87
CA TYR A 97 21.07 -12.20 2.48
C TYR A 97 19.56 -12.46 2.48
N LEU A 98 18.79 -11.55 3.07
CA LEU A 98 17.33 -11.61 3.08
C LEU A 98 16.76 -10.41 2.31
N ALA A 99 16.17 -10.71 1.15
CA ALA A 99 15.47 -9.75 0.31
C ALA A 99 14.00 -9.68 0.71
N LEU A 100 13.59 -8.58 1.32
CA LEU A 100 12.22 -8.35 1.76
C LEU A 100 11.44 -7.52 0.73
N GLY A 101 10.19 -7.89 0.51
CA GLY A 101 9.16 -7.12 -0.19
C GLY A 101 8.06 -6.70 0.77
N HIS A 102 7.17 -5.85 0.34
CA HIS A 102 6.05 -5.21 1.00
C HIS A 102 6.25 -3.70 1.19
N LEU A 103 7.30 -3.27 1.86
CA LEU A 103 7.58 -1.84 2.06
C LEU A 103 8.21 -1.22 0.81
N HIS A 104 7.70 -0.06 0.41
CA HIS A 104 8.09 0.62 -0.84
C HIS A 104 9.31 1.53 -0.67
N ILE A 105 9.77 1.76 0.57
CA ILE A 105 10.96 2.55 0.88
C ILE A 105 12.18 1.63 0.90
N PRO A 106 13.23 1.90 0.10
CA PRO A 106 14.49 1.15 0.17
C PRO A 106 15.17 1.34 1.53
N GLN A 107 15.34 0.27 2.30
CA GLN A 107 15.89 0.38 3.66
C GLN A 107 16.46 -0.94 4.18
N PRO A 108 17.51 -0.92 5.00
CA PRO A 108 17.89 -2.04 5.84
C PRO A 108 16.98 -2.11 7.07
N VAL A 109 16.81 -3.29 7.65
CA VAL A 109 16.06 -3.49 8.90
C VAL A 109 16.85 -4.35 9.88
N GLY A 110 16.48 -4.27 11.16
CA GLY A 110 17.16 -5.04 12.22
C GLY A 110 18.63 -4.70 12.42
N GLY A 111 19.08 -3.51 12.01
CA GLY A 111 20.47 -3.07 12.11
C GLY A 111 21.43 -3.84 11.17
N SER A 112 20.93 -4.68 10.27
CA SER A 112 21.74 -5.47 9.36
C SER A 112 21.66 -4.93 7.92
N PRO A 113 22.80 -4.69 7.24
CA PRO A 113 22.79 -4.33 5.83
C PRO A 113 22.35 -5.47 4.91
N PHE A 114 22.26 -6.70 5.43
CA PHE A 114 21.95 -7.92 4.69
C PHE A 114 20.48 -8.37 4.87
N ILE A 115 19.69 -7.66 5.66
CA ILE A 115 18.24 -7.82 5.77
C ILE A 115 17.62 -6.52 5.26
N ARG A 116 17.01 -6.55 4.07
CA ARG A 116 16.65 -5.30 3.40
C ARG A 116 15.36 -5.40 2.60
N TYR A 117 14.65 -4.26 2.56
CA TYR A 117 13.71 -3.92 1.50
C TYR A 117 14.47 -3.21 0.38
N SER A 118 14.33 -3.69 -0.86
CA SER A 118 14.80 -2.91 -2.02
C SER A 118 13.86 -1.73 -2.32
N GLY A 119 12.66 -1.79 -1.79
CA GLY A 119 11.57 -0.88 -2.10
C GLY A 119 10.93 -1.20 -3.45
N SER A 120 9.95 -0.39 -3.84
CA SER A 120 9.40 -0.43 -5.19
C SER A 120 10.38 0.22 -6.18
N PRO A 121 10.62 -0.35 -7.37
CA PRO A 121 11.54 0.23 -8.36
C PRO A 121 10.97 1.51 -9.00
N LEU A 122 9.65 1.69 -8.95
CA LEU A 122 8.92 2.87 -9.41
C LEU A 122 7.98 3.35 -8.31
N PRO A 123 7.58 4.63 -8.28
CA PRO A 123 6.54 5.08 -7.39
C PRO A 123 5.21 4.36 -7.70
N LEU A 124 4.59 3.77 -6.70
CA LEU A 124 3.28 3.10 -6.81
C LEU A 124 2.13 4.00 -6.31
N GLY A 125 2.46 5.13 -5.71
CA GLY A 125 1.49 6.11 -5.23
C GLY A 125 2.07 7.51 -5.15
N PHE A 126 1.18 8.51 -5.04
CA PHE A 126 1.58 9.92 -4.96
C PHE A 126 2.33 10.26 -3.66
N GLY A 127 2.19 9.46 -2.61
CA GLY A 127 2.99 9.57 -1.39
C GLY A 127 4.48 9.38 -1.65
N GLU A 128 4.84 8.59 -2.67
CA GLU A 128 6.23 8.27 -3.01
C GLU A 128 6.88 9.28 -3.99
N ARG A 129 6.17 10.34 -4.40
CA ARG A 129 6.61 11.31 -5.44
C ARG A 129 8.00 11.93 -5.19
N GLY A 130 8.38 12.08 -3.91
CA GLY A 130 9.66 12.67 -3.50
C GLY A 130 10.75 11.65 -3.19
N SER A 131 10.45 10.36 -3.14
CA SER A 131 11.40 9.32 -2.75
C SER A 131 12.30 8.89 -3.92
N GLY A 132 13.61 8.76 -3.66
CA GLY A 132 14.53 8.12 -4.59
C GLY A 132 14.25 6.63 -4.65
N LYS A 133 14.13 6.09 -5.87
CA LYS A 133 13.94 4.66 -6.11
C LYS A 133 15.26 3.99 -6.43
N SER A 134 15.43 2.74 -5.99
CA SER A 134 16.66 2.00 -6.21
C SER A 134 16.40 0.50 -6.31
N VAL A 135 17.35 -0.19 -6.92
CA VAL A 135 17.48 -1.65 -6.83
C VAL A 135 18.73 -1.98 -6.04
N VAL A 136 18.77 -3.18 -5.47
CA VAL A 136 19.88 -3.66 -4.66
C VAL A 136 20.66 -4.70 -5.42
N ILE A 137 21.99 -4.53 -5.46
CA ILE A 137 22.91 -5.54 -5.98
C ILE A 137 23.67 -6.12 -4.80
N VAL A 138 23.66 -7.45 -4.71
CA VAL A 138 24.39 -8.21 -3.70
C VAL A 138 25.44 -9.06 -4.37
N GLU A 139 26.68 -8.94 -3.93
CA GLU A 139 27.80 -9.67 -4.48
C GLU A 139 28.42 -10.55 -3.40
N PHE A 140 28.66 -11.81 -3.74
CA PHE A 140 29.32 -12.79 -2.88
C PHE A 140 30.65 -13.20 -3.52
N SER A 141 31.76 -13.08 -2.78
CA SER A 141 33.08 -13.46 -3.22
C SER A 141 33.81 -14.16 -2.07
N GLY A 142 33.86 -15.50 -2.07
CA GLY A 142 34.28 -16.28 -0.92
C GLY A 142 33.42 -15.95 0.31
N ASP A 143 34.07 -15.61 1.43
CA ASP A 143 33.41 -15.24 2.66
C ASP A 143 32.93 -13.75 2.69
N ARG A 144 33.33 -12.99 1.67
CA ARG A 144 32.97 -11.57 1.59
C ARG A 144 31.63 -11.40 0.91
N LYS A 145 30.75 -10.62 1.54
CA LYS A 145 29.49 -10.17 0.96
C LYS A 145 29.39 -8.65 0.98
N THR A 146 28.96 -8.08 -0.13
CA THR A 146 28.77 -6.63 -0.28
C THR A 146 27.38 -6.31 -0.81
N VAL A 147 26.84 -5.19 -0.38
CA VAL A 147 25.55 -4.70 -0.80
C VAL A 147 25.71 -3.27 -1.31
N ARG A 148 25.23 -3.00 -2.51
CA ARG A 148 25.17 -1.65 -3.07
C ARG A 148 23.81 -1.37 -3.67
N THR A 149 23.38 -0.13 -3.59
CA THR A 149 22.17 0.35 -4.22
C THR A 149 22.49 1.02 -5.55
N VAL A 150 21.63 0.82 -6.54
CA VAL A 150 21.70 1.48 -7.84
C VAL A 150 20.42 2.27 -8.01
N ALA A 151 20.55 3.59 -8.20
CA ALA A 151 19.40 4.46 -8.40
C ALA A 151 18.62 4.07 -9.66
N VAL A 152 17.30 4.04 -9.58
CA VAL A 152 16.42 3.90 -10.73
C VAL A 152 16.07 5.30 -11.22
N PRO A 153 16.27 5.61 -12.50
CA PRO A 153 15.86 6.91 -13.07
C PRO A 153 14.35 7.13 -12.92
N ARG A 154 13.97 8.37 -12.73
CA ARG A 154 12.55 8.74 -12.73
C ARG A 154 12.07 8.85 -14.17
N PHE A 155 11.24 7.90 -14.59
CA PHE A 155 10.69 7.85 -15.95
C PHE A 155 9.42 8.69 -16.11
N GLN A 156 8.65 8.83 -15.00
CA GLN A 156 7.40 9.56 -14.95
C GLN A 156 7.39 10.45 -13.70
N GLU A 157 7.05 11.72 -13.89
CA GLU A 157 6.89 12.66 -12.79
C GLU A 157 5.49 12.52 -12.19
N LEU A 158 5.42 12.47 -10.86
CA LEU A 158 4.18 12.51 -10.09
C LEU A 158 4.11 13.84 -9.34
N VAL A 159 3.02 14.59 -9.54
CA VAL A 159 2.80 15.88 -8.89
C VAL A 159 1.46 15.85 -8.17
N SER A 160 1.45 16.24 -6.89
CA SER A 160 0.22 16.44 -6.14
C SER A 160 -0.02 17.93 -6.00
N LEU A 161 -1.14 18.41 -6.53
CA LEU A 161 -1.59 19.80 -6.45
C LEU A 161 -2.71 19.90 -5.43
N LYS A 162 -2.58 20.88 -4.51
CA LYS A 162 -3.53 21.07 -3.41
C LYS A 162 -4.00 22.50 -3.34
N GLY A 163 -5.30 22.72 -3.19
CA GLY A 163 -5.89 24.02 -3.01
C GLY A 163 -7.30 24.17 -3.61
N ASP A 164 -7.75 25.42 -3.67
CA ASP A 164 -8.96 25.81 -4.40
C ASP A 164 -8.73 25.87 -5.92
N TRP A 165 -9.79 26.16 -6.66
CA TRP A 165 -9.70 26.25 -8.12
C TRP A 165 -8.66 27.28 -8.61
N THR A 166 -8.57 28.43 -7.97
CA THR A 166 -7.65 29.50 -8.34
C THR A 166 -6.20 29.05 -8.22
N CYS A 167 -5.89 28.35 -7.14
CA CYS A 167 -4.57 27.79 -6.91
C CYS A 167 -4.26 26.67 -7.92
N LEU A 168 -5.20 25.73 -8.09
CA LEU A 168 -5.01 24.58 -8.99
C LEU A 168 -4.84 25.00 -10.44
N SER A 169 -5.69 25.89 -10.95
CA SER A 169 -5.61 26.37 -12.34
C SER A 169 -4.29 27.06 -12.63
N ARG A 170 -3.80 27.90 -11.70
CA ARG A 170 -2.49 28.56 -11.84
C ARG A 170 -1.34 27.54 -11.90
N GLU A 171 -1.34 26.52 -11.05
CA GLU A 171 -0.29 25.51 -11.03
C GLU A 171 -0.34 24.60 -12.26
N ILE A 172 -1.53 24.26 -12.75
CA ILE A 172 -1.71 23.50 -13.99
C ILE A 172 -1.15 24.30 -15.17
N GLU A 173 -1.51 25.58 -15.29
CA GLU A 173 -0.98 26.44 -16.36
C GLU A 173 0.54 26.61 -16.28
N ARG A 174 1.10 26.70 -15.09
CA ARG A 174 2.56 26.71 -14.89
C ARG A 174 3.23 25.44 -15.41
N LEU A 175 2.65 24.27 -15.11
CA LEU A 175 3.15 22.97 -15.59
C LEU A 175 3.02 22.86 -17.11
N LYS A 176 1.91 23.32 -17.70
CA LYS A 176 1.70 23.35 -19.15
C LYS A 176 2.74 24.24 -19.82
N ALA A 177 2.93 25.45 -19.31
CA ALA A 177 3.93 26.39 -19.86
C ALA A 177 5.36 25.83 -19.77
N GLY A 178 5.65 24.99 -18.77
CA GLY A 178 6.91 24.27 -18.65
C GLY A 178 7.03 23.02 -19.53
N GLY A 179 6.01 22.67 -20.30
CA GLY A 179 5.99 21.46 -21.13
C GLY A 179 6.01 20.16 -20.33
N SER A 180 5.50 20.18 -19.08
CA SER A 180 5.47 18.99 -18.21
C SER A 180 4.54 17.91 -18.76
N THR A 181 4.95 16.66 -18.59
CA THR A 181 4.15 15.45 -18.86
C THR A 181 3.77 14.71 -17.57
N ALA A 182 3.72 15.43 -16.45
CA ALA A 182 3.48 14.84 -15.14
C ALA A 182 2.08 14.22 -15.03
N TRP A 183 2.00 13.15 -14.27
CA TRP A 183 0.74 12.63 -13.74
C TRP A 183 0.36 13.39 -12.48
N LEU A 184 -0.91 13.79 -12.39
CA LEU A 184 -1.40 14.68 -11.36
C LEU A 184 -2.33 13.96 -10.38
N GLU A 185 -2.11 14.22 -9.09
CA GLU A 185 -3.13 14.08 -8.05
C GLU A 185 -3.63 15.47 -7.71
N ILE A 186 -4.94 15.65 -7.72
CA ILE A 186 -5.60 16.89 -7.31
C ILE A 186 -6.23 16.69 -5.93
N VAL A 187 -5.81 17.52 -4.97
CA VAL A 187 -6.40 17.57 -3.63
C VAL A 187 -7.18 18.89 -3.55
N TYR A 188 -8.48 18.81 -3.83
CA TYR A 188 -9.35 19.98 -3.90
C TYR A 188 -9.84 20.39 -2.52
N GLU A 189 -9.70 21.70 -2.22
CA GLU A 189 -10.12 22.31 -0.95
C GLU A 189 -11.22 23.38 -1.13
N GLY A 190 -11.76 23.53 -2.34
CA GLY A 190 -12.83 24.49 -2.64
C GLY A 190 -14.24 23.97 -2.33
N GLU A 191 -15.24 24.80 -2.64
CA GLU A 191 -16.66 24.51 -2.36
C GLU A 191 -17.47 24.12 -3.59
N ASP A 192 -16.83 24.04 -4.76
CA ASP A 192 -17.52 23.73 -6.02
C ASP A 192 -18.14 22.33 -6.02
N ILE A 193 -19.23 22.19 -6.79
CA ILE A 193 -19.91 20.91 -6.99
C ILE A 193 -18.98 19.94 -7.74
N ALA A 194 -18.91 18.69 -7.31
CA ALA A 194 -17.96 17.70 -7.81
C ALA A 194 -18.03 17.49 -9.34
N GLY A 195 -19.22 17.56 -9.95
CA GLY A 195 -19.40 17.42 -11.39
C GLY A 195 -18.76 18.55 -12.21
N ASP A 196 -18.95 19.81 -11.77
CA ASP A 196 -18.34 20.98 -12.42
C ASP A 196 -16.83 20.97 -12.26
N LEU A 197 -16.33 20.53 -11.10
CA LEU A 197 -14.88 20.42 -10.85
C LEU A 197 -14.21 19.45 -11.83
N GLN A 198 -14.80 18.27 -12.04
CA GLN A 198 -14.22 17.28 -12.95
C GLN A 198 -14.18 17.77 -14.40
N ALA A 199 -15.24 18.43 -14.88
CA ALA A 199 -15.28 19.00 -16.22
C ALA A 199 -14.20 20.07 -16.38
N ARG A 200 -14.09 21.00 -15.43
CA ARG A 200 -13.07 22.07 -15.43
C ARG A 200 -11.65 21.54 -15.37
N LEU A 201 -11.39 20.53 -14.54
CA LEU A 201 -10.08 19.88 -14.44
C LEU A 201 -9.70 19.20 -15.77
N LYS A 202 -10.63 18.49 -16.39
CA LYS A 202 -10.40 17.84 -17.69
C LYS A 202 -10.05 18.86 -18.76
N GLU A 203 -10.84 19.94 -18.86
CA GLU A 203 -10.60 21.05 -19.79
C GLU A 203 -9.24 21.73 -19.54
N SER A 204 -8.86 21.92 -18.26
CA SER A 204 -7.61 22.60 -17.90
C SER A 204 -6.35 21.88 -18.38
N VAL A 205 -6.38 20.55 -18.51
CA VAL A 205 -5.23 19.76 -19.00
C VAL A 205 -5.32 19.40 -20.49
N GLU A 206 -6.43 19.74 -21.14
CA GLU A 206 -6.64 19.41 -22.56
C GLU A 206 -5.55 20.04 -23.45
N GLY A 207 -5.09 19.27 -24.43
CA GLY A 207 -4.03 19.69 -25.36
C GLY A 207 -2.63 19.78 -24.74
N SER A 208 -2.44 19.32 -23.48
CA SER A 208 -1.14 19.24 -22.82
C SER A 208 -0.65 17.79 -22.67
N GLY A 209 0.57 17.62 -22.18
CA GLY A 209 1.09 16.30 -21.79
C GLY A 209 0.70 15.86 -20.38
N LEU A 210 -0.06 16.68 -19.64
CA LEU A 210 -0.47 16.37 -18.26
C LEU A 210 -1.63 15.38 -18.24
N GLU A 211 -1.65 14.51 -17.25
CA GLU A 211 -2.72 13.55 -17.04
C GLU A 211 -3.16 13.55 -15.57
N ILE A 212 -4.46 13.74 -15.31
CA ILE A 212 -5.01 13.68 -13.95
C ILE A 212 -5.44 12.25 -13.65
N LEU A 213 -4.73 11.59 -12.73
CA LEU A 213 -5.01 10.22 -12.33
C LEU A 213 -5.93 10.13 -11.11
N ARG A 214 -5.91 11.15 -10.25
CA ARG A 214 -6.65 11.12 -8.99
C ARG A 214 -7.18 12.50 -8.62
N VAL A 215 -8.43 12.54 -8.18
CA VAL A 215 -9.04 13.74 -7.60
C VAL A 215 -9.55 13.37 -6.21
N LYS A 216 -9.08 14.09 -5.20
CA LYS A 216 -9.56 14.00 -3.81
C LYS A 216 -10.27 15.30 -3.46
N ASN A 217 -11.48 15.23 -2.89
CA ASN A 217 -12.14 16.37 -2.30
C ASN A 217 -12.14 16.21 -0.78
N THR A 218 -11.24 16.93 -0.10
CA THR A 218 -11.04 16.80 1.35
C THR A 218 -12.20 17.35 2.15
N ARG A 219 -12.87 18.40 1.68
CA ARG A 219 -14.02 18.98 2.39
C ARG A 219 -15.25 18.08 2.44
N VAL A 220 -15.43 17.26 1.42
CA VAL A 220 -16.51 16.26 1.46
C VAL A 220 -16.24 15.25 2.56
N LEU A 221 -15.01 14.78 2.64
CA LEU A 221 -14.59 13.86 3.70
C LEU A 221 -14.72 14.51 5.09
N GLU A 222 -14.25 15.75 5.25
CA GLU A 222 -14.36 16.50 6.51
C GLU A 222 -15.83 16.69 6.91
N ARG A 223 -16.72 17.08 5.99
CA ARG A 223 -18.16 17.22 6.29
C ARG A 223 -18.82 15.89 6.68
N VAL A 224 -18.41 14.79 6.08
CA VAL A 224 -18.90 13.46 6.48
C VAL A 224 -18.38 13.11 7.88
N LEU A 225 -17.12 13.40 8.18
CA LEU A 225 -16.53 13.16 9.50
C LEU A 225 -17.08 14.11 10.58
N ASP A 226 -17.32 15.38 10.27
CA ASP A 226 -17.93 16.36 11.19
C ASP A 226 -19.39 16.03 11.53
N GLY A 227 -20.08 15.31 10.65
CA GLY A 227 -21.43 14.77 10.88
C GLY A 227 -21.46 13.48 11.70
N MET A 228 -20.32 12.91 12.03
CA MET A 228 -20.22 11.71 12.86
C MET A 228 -20.26 12.06 14.36
N ASP A 229 -20.96 11.27 15.15
CA ASP A 229 -20.85 11.34 16.61
C ASP A 229 -19.42 10.99 17.02
N THR A 230 -18.84 11.72 17.97
CA THR A 230 -17.46 11.52 18.47
C THR A 230 -17.18 10.13 19.04
N ARG A 231 -18.19 9.26 19.10
CA ARG A 231 -18.14 7.88 19.56
C ARG A 231 -18.18 6.85 18.43
N GLU A 232 -18.47 7.27 17.19
CA GLU A 232 -18.52 6.39 16.02
C GLU A 232 -17.16 6.42 15.29
N THR A 233 -16.66 5.26 14.94
CA THR A 233 -15.51 5.12 14.05
C THR A 233 -15.98 4.76 12.63
N LEU A 234 -15.15 4.97 11.62
CA LEU A 234 -15.47 4.53 10.25
C LEU A 234 -15.68 3.01 10.15
N ASP A 235 -15.09 2.26 11.06
CA ASP A 235 -15.25 0.80 11.15
C ASP A 235 -16.64 0.38 11.69
N ASP A 236 -17.30 1.27 12.42
CA ASP A 236 -18.64 1.04 12.93
C ASP A 236 -19.74 1.30 11.88
N LEU A 237 -19.39 1.95 10.76
CA LEU A 237 -20.31 2.31 9.69
C LEU A 237 -20.24 1.28 8.55
N GLY A 238 -21.38 0.74 8.17
CA GLY A 238 -21.49 -0.03 6.94
C GLY A 238 -21.20 0.83 5.69
N VAL A 239 -20.58 0.26 4.67
CA VAL A 239 -20.23 0.96 3.40
C VAL A 239 -21.43 1.69 2.77
N THR A 240 -22.64 1.12 2.89
CA THR A 240 -23.89 1.73 2.40
C THR A 240 -24.27 2.97 3.20
N GLU A 241 -24.02 2.98 4.50
CA GLU A 241 -24.28 4.12 5.36
C GLU A 241 -23.34 5.29 5.09
N VAL A 242 -22.04 5.00 4.90
CA VAL A 242 -21.05 5.99 4.46
C VAL A 242 -21.48 6.62 3.14
N PHE A 243 -21.92 5.81 2.17
CA PHE A 243 -22.40 6.32 0.89
C PHE A 243 -23.64 7.20 1.05
N GLN A 244 -24.59 6.81 1.91
CA GLN A 244 -25.78 7.62 2.20
C GLN A 244 -25.41 8.98 2.80
N ARG A 245 -24.49 9.02 3.77
CA ARG A 245 -23.98 10.26 4.37
C ARG A 245 -23.26 11.14 3.34
N CYS A 246 -22.56 10.53 2.37
CA CYS A 246 -21.98 11.27 1.23
C CYS A 246 -23.07 11.92 0.37
N LEU A 247 -24.17 11.21 0.05
CA LEU A 247 -25.29 11.77 -0.71
C LEU A 247 -25.95 12.94 0.03
N ASP A 248 -26.07 12.85 1.36
CA ASP A 248 -26.61 13.92 2.20
C ASP A 248 -25.68 15.13 2.24
N ALA A 249 -24.39 14.92 2.44
CA ALA A 249 -23.36 15.98 2.46
C ALA A 249 -23.26 16.74 1.13
N HIS A 250 -23.54 16.06 0.01
CA HIS A 250 -23.58 16.66 -1.33
C HIS A 250 -24.93 17.28 -1.70
N GLY A 251 -25.95 17.19 -0.83
CA GLY A 251 -27.28 17.72 -1.11
C GLY A 251 -27.94 17.12 -2.35
N VAL A 252 -27.66 15.84 -2.65
CA VAL A 252 -28.16 15.17 -3.85
C VAL A 252 -29.69 15.13 -3.84
N PRO A 253 -30.37 15.59 -4.91
CA PRO A 253 -31.82 15.56 -5.00
C PRO A 253 -32.40 14.15 -4.90
N GLY A 254 -33.59 13.99 -4.27
CA GLY A 254 -34.20 12.69 -4.01
C GLY A 254 -34.37 11.80 -5.24
N GLU A 255 -34.71 12.39 -6.39
CA GLU A 255 -34.84 11.65 -7.65
C GLU A 255 -33.50 11.00 -8.13
N ALA A 256 -32.38 11.68 -7.94
CA ALA A 256 -31.06 11.17 -8.31
C ALA A 256 -30.52 10.14 -7.31
N ARG A 257 -30.97 10.20 -6.04
CA ARG A 257 -30.47 9.30 -4.98
C ARG A 257 -30.77 7.83 -5.27
N ALA A 258 -31.97 7.54 -5.77
CA ALA A 258 -32.37 6.17 -6.06
C ALA A 258 -31.49 5.52 -7.13
N ALA A 259 -31.20 6.27 -8.21
CA ALA A 259 -30.33 5.81 -9.28
C ALA A 259 -28.87 5.63 -8.82
N LEU A 260 -28.36 6.59 -8.03
CA LEU A 260 -26.99 6.51 -7.50
C LEU A 260 -26.82 5.37 -6.49
N ARG A 261 -27.85 5.11 -5.67
CA ARG A 261 -27.84 3.98 -4.74
C ARG A 261 -27.83 2.64 -5.49
N ALA A 262 -28.68 2.48 -6.50
CA ALA A 262 -28.71 1.28 -7.31
C ALA A 262 -27.36 1.02 -8.02
N ALA A 263 -26.77 2.06 -8.61
CA ALA A 263 -25.45 1.95 -9.22
C ALA A 263 -24.35 1.59 -8.21
N TYR A 264 -24.42 2.16 -7.00
CA TYR A 264 -23.45 1.85 -5.93
C TYR A 264 -23.59 0.40 -5.44
N GLU A 265 -24.82 -0.09 -5.25
CA GLU A 265 -25.08 -1.48 -4.88
C GLU A 265 -24.58 -2.47 -5.96
N GLU A 266 -24.76 -2.12 -7.24
CA GLU A 266 -24.25 -2.92 -8.35
C GLU A 266 -22.71 -3.00 -8.33
N ILE A 267 -22.03 -1.88 -8.07
CA ILE A 267 -20.56 -1.84 -7.90
C ILE A 267 -20.12 -2.68 -6.70
N LEU A 268 -20.82 -2.63 -5.57
CA LEU A 268 -20.49 -3.45 -4.40
C LEU A 268 -20.63 -4.95 -4.69
N VAL A 269 -21.69 -5.34 -5.40
CA VAL A 269 -21.87 -6.74 -5.84
C VAL A 269 -20.70 -7.17 -6.72
N PHE A 270 -20.35 -6.37 -7.72
CA PHE A 270 -19.23 -6.65 -8.63
C PHE A 270 -17.88 -6.80 -7.87
N LEU A 271 -17.59 -5.89 -6.94
CA LEU A 271 -16.37 -5.95 -6.13
C LEU A 271 -16.33 -7.17 -5.20
N ASN A 272 -17.49 -7.60 -4.69
CA ASN A 272 -17.58 -8.78 -3.82
C ASN A 272 -17.49 -10.08 -4.61
N GLU A 273 -17.93 -10.11 -5.88
CA GLU A 273 -17.80 -11.27 -6.77
C GLU A 273 -16.33 -11.49 -7.21
N GLU A 274 -15.55 -10.41 -7.38
CA GLU A 274 -14.12 -10.51 -7.69
C GLU A 274 -13.26 -10.87 -6.48
N ASP A 275 -13.74 -10.64 -5.24
CA ASP A 275 -13.05 -10.99 -4.00
C ASP A 275 -13.97 -11.73 -3.02
N PRO A 276 -14.14 -13.06 -3.19
CA PRO A 276 -15.01 -13.87 -2.34
C PRO A 276 -14.63 -13.90 -0.85
N GLU A 277 -13.44 -13.45 -0.48
CA GLU A 277 -12.99 -13.37 0.91
C GLU A 277 -13.55 -12.13 1.63
N ARG A 278 -13.81 -11.02 0.92
CA ARG A 278 -14.47 -9.82 1.47
C ARG A 278 -15.96 -10.02 1.81
N ALA A 279 -16.63 -10.89 1.07
CA ALA A 279 -18.05 -11.16 1.29
C ALA A 279 -18.35 -11.84 2.65
N LYS A 280 -17.35 -12.38 3.34
CA LYS A 280 -17.49 -13.05 4.65
C LYS A 280 -17.29 -12.11 5.84
N GLU A 281 -16.69 -10.94 5.64
CA GLU A 281 -16.46 -9.94 6.69
C GLU A 281 -17.62 -8.92 6.81
N SER A 282 -18.50 -8.86 5.81
CA SER A 282 -19.67 -7.97 5.78
C SER A 282 -21.01 -8.67 6.09
N GLY A 283 -20.99 -9.77 6.83
CA GLY A 283 -22.19 -10.45 7.33
C GLY A 283 -22.89 -9.65 8.45
N PRO A 284 -24.23 -9.82 8.60
CA PRO A 284 -25.11 -8.97 9.36
C PRO A 284 -24.76 -8.87 10.84
#